data_0d9e052ee087af6e7adfc3619a7468a7
#
_entry.id   0d9e052ee087af6e7adfc3619a7468a7
#
_cell.length_a   1.000
_cell.length_b   1.000
_cell.length_c   1.000
_cell.angle_alpha   90.00
_cell.angle_beta   90.00
_cell.angle_gamma   90.00
#
_symmetry.space_group_name_H-M   'P 1'
#
loop_
_entity.id
_entity.type
_entity.pdbx_description
1 polymer ?
#
loop_
_entity_poly.entity_id
_entity_poly.type
_entity_poly.pdbx_seq_one_letter_code
_entity_poly.pdbx_strand_id
1 'polypeptide(L)'
;MKRILTIIFMMITVIATTSCGKEKTVEPQVSQMKAICDLATMDCYYHNVAKLKEEDAEGFLFWKKDKHFWIEYSGIVTIGIDVSKVNIEVKEDTVSITMPPAKVLDCKVDETSLSEDSFIVAQKSASVKAEDQTKAYEAAQSNMEKAAEEDSVLLANAQQRAQKLLEDYVNNIGNSVGKEYEINWIYLDENSNDVDSAELESEE
;
A
#
# COMPACT_ATOMS: atom_id res chain seq x y z
N MET A 1 -1.63 6.32 -75.98
CA MET A 1 -2.59 6.32 -74.83
C MET A 1 -2.41 5.16 -73.91
N LYS A 2 -2.38 3.89 -74.30
CA LYS A 2 -2.20 2.73 -73.38
C LYS A 2 -0.91 2.78 -72.55
N ARG A 3 0.24 3.20 -73.13
CA ARG A 3 1.52 3.29 -72.42
C ARG A 3 1.55 4.42 -71.35
N ILE A 4 0.82 5.50 -71.56
CA ILE A 4 0.70 6.59 -70.60
C ILE A 4 -0.21 6.17 -69.49
N LEU A 5 -1.27 5.43 -69.75
CA LEU A 5 -2.17 4.90 -68.71
C LEU A 5 -1.50 3.89 -67.79
N THR A 6 -0.60 3.04 -68.35
CA THR A 6 0.21 2.10 -67.50
C THR A 6 1.22 2.80 -66.65
N ILE A 7 1.84 3.89 -67.12
CA ILE A 7 2.80 4.67 -66.26
C ILE A 7 2.06 5.39 -65.17
N ILE A 8 0.88 5.96 -65.41
CA ILE A 8 0.05 6.62 -64.37
C ILE A 8 -0.43 5.59 -63.35
N PHE A 9 -0.84 4.39 -63.77
CA PHE A 9 -1.25 3.32 -62.86
C PHE A 9 -0.09 2.82 -61.98
N MET A 10 1.10 2.71 -62.57
CA MET A 10 2.33 2.32 -61.81
C MET A 10 2.78 3.40 -60.83
N MET A 11 2.56 4.68 -61.14
CA MET A 11 2.88 5.80 -60.23
C MET A 11 1.91 5.90 -59.05
N ILE A 12 0.63 5.56 -59.24
CA ILE A 12 -0.39 5.54 -58.18
C ILE A 12 -0.14 4.40 -57.21
N THR A 13 0.35 3.24 -57.66
CA THR A 13 0.66 2.10 -56.78
C THR A 13 1.87 2.36 -55.87
N VAL A 14 2.84 3.17 -56.30
CA VAL A 14 4.01 3.54 -55.46
C VAL A 14 3.61 4.51 -54.31
N ILE A 15 2.62 5.37 -54.54
CA ILE A 15 2.16 6.33 -53.50
C ILE A 15 1.34 5.64 -52.41
N ALA A 16 0.68 4.50 -52.71
CA ALA A 16 -0.16 3.78 -51.74
C ALA A 16 0.64 2.99 -50.69
N THR A 17 1.96 2.80 -50.86
CA THR A 17 2.79 2.04 -49.92
C THR A 17 3.47 2.89 -48.82
N THR A 18 3.36 4.21 -48.86
CA THR A 18 3.83 5.10 -47.79
C THR A 18 2.75 5.38 -46.78
N SER A 19 1.95 4.35 -46.41
CA SER A 19 1.19 4.40 -45.16
C SER A 19 2.17 4.22 -44.01
N CYS A 20 2.82 5.32 -43.63
CA CYS A 20 3.57 5.42 -42.40
C CYS A 20 2.56 5.21 -41.26
N GLY A 21 2.40 3.96 -40.84
CA GLY A 21 1.77 3.67 -39.56
C GLY A 21 2.55 4.46 -38.52
N LYS A 22 1.92 5.44 -37.87
CA LYS A 22 2.47 5.99 -36.62
C LYS A 22 2.70 4.79 -35.74
N GLU A 23 3.96 4.40 -35.53
CA GLU A 23 4.30 3.52 -34.46
C GLU A 23 3.69 4.14 -33.20
N LYS A 24 2.74 3.44 -32.60
CA LYS A 24 2.24 3.80 -31.29
C LYS A 24 3.42 3.59 -30.39
N THR A 25 4.16 4.64 -30.08
CA THR A 25 5.17 4.62 -29.01
C THR A 25 4.44 4.26 -27.75
N VAL A 26 4.68 3.06 -27.26
CA VAL A 26 4.17 2.62 -25.95
C VAL A 26 5.10 3.28 -24.92
N GLU A 27 4.54 4.15 -24.12
CA GLU A 27 5.27 4.84 -23.05
C GLU A 27 4.70 4.42 -21.70
N PRO A 28 5.48 4.50 -20.60
CA PRO A 28 4.97 4.27 -19.26
C PRO A 28 3.77 5.16 -18.96
N GLN A 29 2.66 4.56 -18.52
CA GLN A 29 1.43 5.29 -18.30
C GLN A 29 1.25 5.59 -16.80
N VAL A 30 1.11 6.85 -16.45
CA VAL A 30 0.91 7.33 -15.07
C VAL A 30 -0.25 6.62 -14.38
N SER A 31 -1.36 6.40 -15.08
CA SER A 31 -2.53 5.70 -14.51
C SER A 31 -2.25 4.25 -14.16
N GLN A 32 -1.45 3.54 -14.96
CA GLN A 32 -1.04 2.15 -14.67
C GLN A 32 -0.05 2.10 -13.52
N MET A 33 0.89 3.03 -13.47
CA MET A 33 1.86 3.12 -12.37
C MET A 33 1.18 3.43 -11.04
N LYS A 34 0.18 4.32 -11.02
CA LYS A 34 -0.64 4.55 -9.83
C LYS A 34 -1.44 3.31 -9.41
N ALA A 35 -1.99 2.57 -10.36
CA ALA A 35 -2.67 1.31 -10.07
C ALA A 35 -1.71 0.23 -9.52
N ILE A 36 -0.44 0.22 -9.95
CA ILE A 36 0.60 -0.65 -9.39
C ILE A 36 0.88 -0.29 -7.92
N CYS A 37 0.99 1.01 -7.59
CA CYS A 37 1.14 1.44 -6.20
C CYS A 37 -0.03 0.99 -5.32
N ASP A 38 -1.27 1.12 -5.83
CA ASP A 38 -2.49 0.70 -5.13
C ASP A 38 -2.53 -0.82 -4.91
N LEU A 39 -2.03 -1.61 -5.87
CA LEU A 39 -1.93 -3.07 -5.77
C LEU A 39 -0.70 -3.57 -5.00
N ALA A 40 0.27 -2.70 -4.73
CA ALA A 40 1.51 -3.05 -4.02
C ALA A 40 1.33 -3.16 -2.49
N THR A 41 0.10 -3.33 -2.02
CA THR A 41 -0.23 -3.49 -0.60
C THR A 41 0.24 -4.85 -0.07
N MET A 42 0.46 -4.89 1.25
CA MET A 42 0.79 -6.10 2.01
C MET A 42 -0.24 -6.31 3.11
N ASP A 43 -0.82 -7.49 3.17
CA ASP A 43 -1.71 -7.89 4.25
C ASP A 43 -0.92 -8.65 5.32
N CYS A 44 -0.90 -8.10 6.52
CA CYS A 44 -0.21 -8.65 7.68
C CYS A 44 -1.22 -9.24 8.64
N TYR A 45 -1.11 -10.54 8.91
CA TYR A 45 -1.98 -11.26 9.82
C TYR A 45 -1.44 -11.15 11.25
N TYR A 46 -2.26 -10.60 12.12
CA TYR A 46 -1.97 -10.47 13.55
C TYR A 46 -2.78 -11.48 14.35
N HIS A 47 -2.12 -12.08 15.35
CA HIS A 47 -2.75 -12.88 16.39
C HIS A 47 -2.14 -12.45 17.72
N ASN A 48 -2.94 -11.86 18.59
CA ASN A 48 -2.45 -11.16 19.77
C ASN A 48 -3.41 -11.27 20.96
N VAL A 49 -2.95 -10.79 22.10
CA VAL A 49 -3.73 -10.74 23.34
C VAL A 49 -3.75 -9.30 23.86
N ALA A 50 -4.94 -8.73 24.00
CA ALA A 50 -5.11 -7.46 24.70
C ALA A 50 -5.50 -7.70 26.15
N LYS A 51 -4.91 -6.92 27.07
CA LYS A 51 -5.22 -6.94 28.50
C LYS A 51 -6.01 -5.70 28.86
N LEU A 52 -7.18 -5.92 29.43
CA LEU A 52 -8.02 -4.84 29.93
C LEU A 52 -8.10 -4.90 31.47
N LYS A 53 -7.93 -3.74 32.08
CA LYS A 53 -8.05 -3.53 33.53
C LYS A 53 -8.93 -2.32 33.79
N GLU A 54 -9.93 -2.47 34.65
CA GLU A 54 -10.78 -1.38 35.11
C GLU A 54 -10.85 -1.50 36.63
N GLU A 55 -10.41 -0.46 37.36
CA GLU A 55 -10.44 -0.41 38.81
C GLU A 55 -11.83 0.02 39.28
N ASP A 56 -12.27 -0.51 40.43
CA ASP A 56 -13.56 -0.18 41.03
C ASP A 56 -14.78 -0.42 40.12
N ALA A 57 -14.71 -1.38 39.20
CA ALA A 57 -15.71 -1.60 38.13
C ALA A 57 -17.06 -2.07 38.68
N GLU A 58 -17.12 -2.69 39.84
CA GLU A 58 -18.34 -3.21 40.46
C GLU A 58 -18.30 -3.16 41.97
N GLY A 59 -19.44 -2.89 42.62
CA GLY A 59 -19.56 -2.89 44.07
C GLY A 59 -19.88 -1.53 44.70
N PHE A 60 -20.09 -1.48 46.02
CA PHE A 60 -20.43 -0.27 46.77
C PHE A 60 -19.54 -0.09 48.02
N LEU A 61 -19.06 1.14 48.20
CA LEU A 61 -18.19 1.55 49.34
C LEU A 61 -16.90 0.68 49.46
N PHE A 62 -16.84 -0.24 50.44
CA PHE A 62 -15.67 -1.04 50.77
C PHE A 62 -15.64 -2.41 50.05
N TRP A 63 -16.64 -2.72 49.26
CA TRP A 63 -16.82 -4.01 48.57
C TRP A 63 -16.64 -3.86 47.04
N LYS A 64 -15.65 -3.06 46.66
CA LYS A 64 -15.35 -2.82 45.25
C LYS A 64 -14.56 -3.98 44.66
N LYS A 65 -14.83 -4.30 43.41
CA LYS A 65 -14.12 -5.31 42.63
C LYS A 65 -13.56 -4.68 41.38
N ASP A 66 -12.32 -4.97 41.12
CA ASP A 66 -11.68 -4.62 39.86
C ASP A 66 -12.11 -5.60 38.79
N LYS A 67 -12.12 -5.12 37.55
CA LYS A 67 -12.33 -5.96 36.37
C LYS A 67 -10.98 -6.19 35.72
N HIS A 68 -10.63 -7.45 35.54
CA HIS A 68 -9.42 -7.87 34.84
C HIS A 68 -9.76 -8.99 33.87
N PHE A 69 -9.51 -8.78 32.60
CA PHE A 69 -9.66 -9.80 31.59
C PHE A 69 -8.66 -9.60 30.45
N TRP A 70 -8.41 -10.67 29.73
CA TRP A 70 -7.63 -10.69 28.51
C TRP A 70 -8.54 -11.09 27.37
N ILE A 71 -8.28 -10.59 26.21
CA ILE A 71 -8.94 -10.99 24.98
C ILE A 71 -7.90 -11.44 23.97
N GLU A 72 -8.06 -12.66 23.48
CA GLU A 72 -7.32 -13.19 22.36
C GLU A 72 -8.05 -12.78 21.08
N TYR A 73 -7.32 -12.21 20.11
CA TYR A 73 -7.90 -11.70 18.88
C TYR A 73 -6.98 -11.88 17.69
N SER A 74 -7.57 -11.99 16.52
CA SER A 74 -6.88 -12.00 15.23
C SER A 74 -7.37 -10.86 14.36
N GLY A 75 -6.57 -10.49 13.37
CA GLY A 75 -6.96 -9.46 12.41
C GLY A 75 -5.96 -9.30 11.30
N ILE A 76 -6.26 -8.38 10.40
CA ILE A 76 -5.44 -8.06 9.25
C ILE A 76 -5.15 -6.56 9.27
N VAL A 77 -3.88 -6.22 9.10
CA VAL A 77 -3.43 -4.84 8.84
C VAL A 77 -2.90 -4.78 7.43
N THR A 78 -3.47 -3.91 6.61
CA THR A 78 -3.02 -3.66 5.24
C THR A 78 -2.08 -2.46 5.23
N ILE A 79 -0.87 -2.67 4.71
CA ILE A 79 0.20 -1.67 4.63
C ILE A 79 0.53 -1.40 3.16
N GLY A 80 0.81 -0.16 2.83
CA GLY A 80 1.15 0.22 1.46
C GLY A 80 1.42 1.70 1.29
N ILE A 81 1.43 2.13 0.04
CA ILE A 81 1.70 3.51 -0.36
C ILE A 81 0.37 4.26 -0.56
N ASP A 82 0.27 5.46 -0.01
CA ASP A 82 -0.86 6.35 -0.27
C ASP A 82 -0.79 6.92 -1.70
N VAL A 83 -1.52 6.31 -2.61
CA VAL A 83 -1.53 6.66 -4.05
C VAL A 83 -1.92 8.12 -4.31
N SER A 84 -2.68 8.73 -3.41
CA SER A 84 -3.09 10.14 -3.54
C SER A 84 -1.90 11.10 -3.45
N LYS A 85 -0.83 10.70 -2.77
CA LYS A 85 0.40 11.45 -2.60
C LYS A 85 1.48 11.09 -3.63
N VAL A 86 1.29 10.04 -4.42
CA VAL A 86 2.22 9.64 -5.48
C VAL A 86 2.09 10.59 -6.66
N ASN A 87 3.19 11.23 -7.06
CA ASN A 87 3.27 12.00 -8.28
C ASN A 87 4.23 11.33 -9.29
N ILE A 88 3.83 11.25 -10.54
CA ILE A 88 4.61 10.59 -11.59
C ILE A 88 4.62 11.48 -12.83
N GLU A 89 5.81 11.78 -13.30
CA GLU A 89 6.04 12.53 -14.53
C GLU A 89 6.88 11.71 -15.50
N VAL A 90 6.43 11.59 -16.74
CA VAL A 90 7.19 10.94 -17.83
C VAL A 90 7.61 12.04 -18.81
N LYS A 91 8.91 12.23 -18.98
CA LYS A 91 9.48 13.22 -19.89
C LYS A 91 10.59 12.56 -20.72
N GLU A 92 10.36 12.41 -22.02
CA GLU A 92 11.29 11.78 -22.96
C GLU A 92 11.70 10.36 -22.49
N ASP A 93 12.90 10.21 -21.96
CA ASP A 93 13.47 8.95 -21.48
C ASP A 93 13.58 8.92 -19.95
N THR A 94 13.03 9.91 -19.24
CA THR A 94 13.08 10.01 -17.78
C THR A 94 11.69 9.83 -17.18
N VAL A 95 11.58 8.97 -16.15
CA VAL A 95 10.38 8.78 -15.35
C VAL A 95 10.69 9.26 -13.93
N SER A 96 10.16 10.41 -13.54
CA SER A 96 10.29 10.93 -12.17
C SER A 96 9.12 10.46 -11.32
N ILE A 97 9.41 9.79 -10.21
CA ILE A 97 8.41 9.21 -9.30
C ILE A 97 8.60 9.80 -7.90
N THR A 98 7.62 10.59 -7.47
CA THR A 98 7.56 11.07 -6.09
C THR A 98 6.79 10.04 -5.26
N MET A 99 7.43 9.47 -4.23
CA MET A 99 6.90 8.40 -3.40
C MET A 99 6.86 8.81 -1.93
N PRO A 100 5.67 8.79 -1.30
CA PRO A 100 5.55 8.97 0.14
C PRO A 100 6.02 7.72 0.88
N PRO A 101 6.30 7.79 2.20
CA PRO A 101 6.57 6.61 3.00
C PRO A 101 5.37 5.67 3.01
N ALA A 102 5.66 4.37 3.17
CA ALA A 102 4.61 3.39 3.39
C ALA A 102 3.95 3.62 4.76
N LYS A 103 2.67 3.32 4.85
CA LYS A 103 1.87 3.48 6.07
C LYS A 103 0.81 2.40 6.19
N VAL A 104 0.18 2.33 7.35
CA VAL A 104 -1.05 1.56 7.53
C VAL A 104 -2.17 2.21 6.70
N LEU A 105 -2.80 1.41 5.83
CA LEU A 105 -3.91 1.82 4.97
C LEU A 105 -5.26 1.37 5.51
N ASP A 106 -5.30 0.20 6.14
CA ASP A 106 -6.52 -0.37 6.72
C ASP A 106 -6.14 -1.32 7.87
N CYS A 107 -7.01 -1.40 8.88
CA CYS A 107 -6.85 -2.29 10.02
C CYS A 107 -8.20 -2.89 10.40
N LYS A 108 -8.30 -4.22 10.33
CA LYS A 108 -9.55 -4.96 10.62
C LYS A 108 -9.30 -6.07 11.60
N VAL A 109 -9.99 -6.02 12.73
CA VAL A 109 -10.10 -7.17 13.63
C VAL A 109 -11.06 -8.18 13.01
N ASP A 110 -10.71 -9.45 13.06
CA ASP A 110 -11.60 -10.54 12.71
C ASP A 110 -12.65 -10.71 13.82
N GLU A 111 -13.87 -10.27 13.55
CA GLU A 111 -14.98 -10.36 14.50
C GLU A 111 -15.28 -11.81 14.91
N THR A 112 -14.96 -12.79 14.07
CA THR A 112 -15.16 -14.20 14.38
C THR A 112 -14.15 -14.72 15.40
N SER A 113 -13.00 -14.04 15.56
CA SER A 113 -12.02 -14.36 16.60
C SER A 113 -12.45 -13.88 17.99
N LEU A 114 -13.46 -13.00 18.07
CA LEU A 114 -13.96 -12.39 19.30
C LEU A 114 -15.20 -13.14 19.82
N SER A 115 -15.06 -14.42 20.10
CA SER A 115 -16.11 -15.25 20.72
C SER A 115 -16.09 -15.13 22.26
N GLU A 116 -17.09 -15.69 22.94
CA GLU A 116 -17.10 -15.77 24.42
C GLU A 116 -15.87 -16.51 24.96
N ASP A 117 -15.36 -17.50 24.23
CA ASP A 117 -14.19 -18.29 24.61
C ASP A 117 -12.86 -17.51 24.47
N SER A 118 -12.88 -16.40 23.72
CA SER A 118 -11.70 -15.53 23.57
C SER A 118 -11.45 -14.65 24.79
N PHE A 119 -12.43 -14.58 25.72
CA PHE A 119 -12.31 -13.79 26.96
C PHE A 119 -11.81 -14.65 28.12
N ILE A 120 -10.63 -14.33 28.62
CA ILE A 120 -10.03 -14.97 29.80
C ILE A 120 -10.22 -14.03 30.98
N VAL A 121 -11.19 -14.33 31.83
CA VAL A 121 -11.52 -13.49 32.99
C VAL A 121 -10.73 -13.94 34.23
N ALA A 122 -10.06 -12.98 34.89
CA ALA A 122 -9.30 -13.28 36.09
C ALA A 122 -10.19 -13.76 37.23
N GLN A 123 -9.63 -14.62 38.11
CA GLN A 123 -10.33 -15.04 39.33
C GLN A 123 -10.64 -13.81 40.20
N LYS A 124 -11.86 -13.72 40.72
CA LYS A 124 -12.39 -12.59 41.53
C LYS A 124 -12.58 -11.28 40.74
N SER A 125 -12.47 -11.27 39.43
CA SER A 125 -12.83 -10.13 38.60
C SER A 125 -14.33 -9.82 38.70
N ALA A 126 -14.69 -8.56 38.51
CA ALA A 126 -16.06 -8.19 38.19
C ALA A 126 -16.52 -8.83 36.85
N SER A 127 -17.84 -8.91 36.66
CA SER A 127 -18.42 -9.55 35.47
C SER A 127 -18.10 -8.73 34.19
N VAL A 128 -17.78 -9.44 33.09
CA VAL A 128 -17.59 -8.83 31.77
C VAL A 128 -18.95 -8.56 31.14
N LYS A 129 -19.18 -7.33 30.65
CA LYS A 129 -20.42 -6.87 30.06
C LYS A 129 -20.25 -6.62 28.54
N ALA A 130 -21.33 -6.42 27.80
CA ALA A 130 -21.28 -6.08 26.38
C ALA A 130 -20.44 -4.82 26.06
N GLU A 131 -20.48 -3.82 26.93
CA GLU A 131 -19.64 -2.60 26.80
C GLU A 131 -18.14 -2.92 26.87
N ASP A 132 -17.77 -3.92 27.67
CA ASP A 132 -16.37 -4.36 27.79
C ASP A 132 -15.90 -5.07 26.52
N GLN A 133 -16.80 -5.77 25.83
CA GLN A 133 -16.51 -6.38 24.52
C GLN A 133 -16.22 -5.30 23.47
N THR A 134 -17.02 -4.22 23.44
CA THR A 134 -16.76 -3.09 22.53
C THR A 134 -15.41 -2.43 22.81
N LYS A 135 -15.09 -2.15 24.08
CA LYS A 135 -13.79 -1.61 24.49
C LYS A 135 -12.63 -2.54 24.11
N ALA A 136 -12.85 -3.85 24.25
CA ALA A 136 -11.86 -4.84 23.89
C ALA A 136 -11.60 -4.87 22.37
N TYR A 137 -12.65 -4.75 21.56
CA TYR A 137 -12.53 -4.63 20.11
C TYR A 137 -11.73 -3.37 19.71
N GLU A 138 -12.09 -2.21 20.25
CA GLU A 138 -11.38 -0.95 20.02
C GLU A 138 -9.91 -1.03 20.44
N ALA A 139 -9.62 -1.64 21.60
CA ALA A 139 -8.26 -1.84 22.07
C ALA A 139 -7.48 -2.81 21.17
N ALA A 140 -8.11 -3.87 20.69
CA ALA A 140 -7.50 -4.82 19.76
C ALA A 140 -7.11 -4.14 18.45
N GLN A 141 -8.03 -3.38 17.86
CA GLN A 141 -7.78 -2.65 16.62
C GLN A 141 -6.64 -1.63 16.79
N SER A 142 -6.71 -0.79 17.84
CA SER A 142 -5.68 0.20 18.11
C SER A 142 -4.30 -0.42 18.37
N ASN A 143 -4.24 -1.56 19.08
CA ASN A 143 -2.98 -2.24 19.31
C ASN A 143 -2.37 -2.84 18.04
N MET A 144 -3.18 -3.37 17.13
CA MET A 144 -2.69 -3.89 15.84
C MET A 144 -2.17 -2.76 14.96
N GLU A 145 -2.95 -1.68 14.83
CA GLU A 145 -2.58 -0.50 14.05
C GLU A 145 -1.25 0.07 14.54
N LYS A 146 -1.15 0.34 15.85
CA LYS A 146 0.07 0.85 16.45
C LYS A 146 1.27 -0.09 16.28
N ALA A 147 1.08 -1.40 16.46
CA ALA A 147 2.17 -2.36 16.27
C ALA A 147 2.68 -2.38 14.82
N ALA A 148 1.80 -2.17 13.84
CA ALA A 148 2.17 -2.09 12.44
C ALA A 148 2.84 -0.74 12.08
N GLU A 149 2.38 0.37 12.67
CA GLU A 149 2.98 1.70 12.48
C GLU A 149 4.39 1.80 13.09
N GLU A 150 4.65 1.10 14.19
CA GLU A 150 5.95 1.06 14.85
C GLU A 150 6.94 0.05 14.22
N ASP A 151 6.48 -0.82 13.30
CA ASP A 151 7.33 -1.79 12.61
C ASP A 151 7.99 -1.19 11.37
N SER A 152 9.14 -0.55 11.57
CA SER A 152 9.91 0.09 10.51
C SER A 152 10.35 -0.90 9.41
N VAL A 153 10.64 -2.16 9.75
CA VAL A 153 11.03 -3.19 8.78
C VAL A 153 9.86 -3.55 7.88
N LEU A 154 8.68 -3.67 8.45
CA LEU A 154 7.46 -3.98 7.71
C LEU A 154 7.09 -2.84 6.74
N LEU A 155 7.17 -1.59 7.22
CA LEU A 155 6.93 -0.40 6.40
C LEU A 155 7.97 -0.29 5.26
N ALA A 156 9.25 -0.50 5.54
CA ALA A 156 10.31 -0.49 4.52
C ALA A 156 10.09 -1.58 3.46
N ASN A 157 9.70 -2.79 3.85
CA ASN A 157 9.38 -3.87 2.92
C ASN A 157 8.21 -3.53 2.00
N ALA A 158 7.17 -2.87 2.52
CA ALA A 158 6.03 -2.43 1.72
C ALA A 158 6.45 -1.37 0.69
N GLN A 159 7.30 -0.42 1.09
CA GLN A 159 7.84 0.61 0.20
C GLN A 159 8.72 0.01 -0.89
N GLN A 160 9.67 -0.86 -0.55
CA GLN A 160 10.54 -1.55 -1.51
C GLN A 160 9.73 -2.40 -2.50
N ARG A 161 8.66 -3.04 -2.05
CA ARG A 161 7.76 -3.80 -2.93
C ARG A 161 7.13 -2.90 -3.99
N ALA A 162 6.60 -1.74 -3.59
CA ALA A 162 6.01 -0.78 -4.53
C ALA A 162 7.05 -0.26 -5.54
N GLN A 163 8.24 0.10 -5.06
CA GLN A 163 9.36 0.54 -5.91
C GLN A 163 9.71 -0.51 -6.95
N LYS A 164 9.95 -1.75 -6.51
CA LYS A 164 10.31 -2.84 -7.41
C LYS A 164 9.27 -3.10 -8.50
N LEU A 165 8.00 -3.07 -8.15
CA LEU A 165 6.92 -3.28 -9.13
C LEU A 165 6.86 -2.15 -10.16
N LEU A 166 7.13 -0.91 -9.74
CA LEU A 166 7.21 0.24 -10.66
C LEU A 166 8.42 0.16 -11.57
N GLU A 167 9.59 -0.20 -11.05
CA GLU A 167 10.81 -0.43 -11.83
C GLU A 167 10.61 -1.52 -12.86
N ASP A 168 10.08 -2.66 -12.46
CA ASP A 168 9.79 -3.79 -13.34
C ASP A 168 8.82 -3.37 -14.46
N TYR A 169 7.80 -2.57 -14.15
CA TYR A 169 6.87 -2.05 -15.14
C TYR A 169 7.54 -1.13 -16.14
N VAL A 170 8.29 -0.12 -15.68
CA VAL A 170 8.99 0.85 -16.55
C VAL A 170 10.00 0.14 -17.45
N ASN A 171 10.81 -0.76 -16.88
CA ASN A 171 11.79 -1.54 -17.62
C ASN A 171 11.14 -2.46 -18.67
N ASN A 172 10.01 -3.10 -18.35
CA ASN A 172 9.28 -3.94 -19.31
C ASN A 172 8.71 -3.14 -20.47
N ILE A 173 8.19 -1.93 -20.20
CA ILE A 173 7.77 -1.03 -21.29
C ILE A 173 8.97 -0.64 -22.15
N GLY A 174 10.08 -0.21 -21.54
CA GLY A 174 11.30 0.14 -22.26
C GLY A 174 11.79 -0.98 -23.17
N ASN A 175 11.92 -2.19 -22.62
CA ASN A 175 12.33 -3.37 -23.38
C ASN A 175 11.40 -3.68 -24.56
N SER A 176 10.11 -3.46 -24.42
CA SER A 176 9.12 -3.73 -25.46
C SER A 176 9.21 -2.79 -26.65
N VAL A 177 9.75 -1.58 -26.44
CA VAL A 177 9.88 -0.53 -27.48
C VAL A 177 11.35 -0.24 -27.85
N GLY A 178 12.30 -0.97 -27.26
CA GLY A 178 13.74 -0.76 -27.51
C GLY A 178 14.26 0.57 -26.95
N LYS A 179 13.65 1.06 -25.86
CA LYS A 179 14.01 2.27 -25.15
C LYS A 179 14.54 1.93 -23.76
N GLU A 180 15.48 2.69 -23.26
CA GLU A 180 15.94 2.63 -21.87
C GLU A 180 15.41 3.86 -21.14
N TYR A 181 14.64 3.66 -20.05
CA TYR A 181 14.12 4.73 -19.22
C TYR A 181 14.96 4.86 -17.98
N GLU A 182 15.34 6.11 -17.64
CA GLU A 182 15.94 6.45 -16.37
C GLU A 182 14.85 6.77 -15.36
N ILE A 183 14.89 6.10 -14.18
CA ILE A 183 13.93 6.35 -13.11
C ILE A 183 14.57 7.27 -12.09
N ASN A 184 13.97 8.43 -11.89
CA ASN A 184 14.37 9.39 -10.86
C ASN A 184 13.40 9.30 -9.68
N TRP A 185 13.88 8.81 -8.53
CA TRP A 185 13.12 8.68 -7.30
C TRP A 185 13.21 9.95 -6.47
N ILE A 186 12.05 10.45 -6.01
CA ILE A 186 11.90 11.56 -5.08
C ILE A 186 11.13 11.04 -3.88
N TYR A 187 11.77 10.99 -2.71
CA TYR A 187 11.14 10.50 -1.49
C TYR A 187 10.56 11.66 -0.70
N LEU A 188 9.37 11.45 -0.14
CA LEU A 188 8.74 12.39 0.78
C LEU A 188 8.95 11.90 2.22
N ASP A 189 9.12 12.84 3.14
CA ASP A 189 9.01 12.57 4.57
C ASP A 189 7.53 12.38 5.00
N GLU A 190 7.28 12.08 6.27
CA GLU A 190 5.93 11.96 6.82
C GLU A 190 5.11 13.26 6.67
N ASN A 191 5.78 14.41 6.62
CA ASN A 191 5.17 15.73 6.45
C ASN A 191 4.98 16.11 4.97
N SER A 192 5.29 15.20 4.05
CA SER A 192 5.21 15.40 2.58
C SER A 192 6.19 16.44 2.04
N ASN A 193 7.36 16.58 2.68
CA ASN A 193 8.50 17.33 2.14
C ASN A 193 9.43 16.37 1.38
N ASP A 194 10.14 16.90 0.38
CA ASP A 194 11.14 16.14 -0.35
C ASP A 194 12.33 15.80 0.57
N VAL A 195 12.71 14.54 0.62
CA VAL A 195 13.89 14.06 1.35
C VAL A 195 15.00 13.83 0.34
N ASP A 196 16.18 14.41 0.59
CA ASP A 196 17.34 14.18 -0.27
C ASP A 196 17.77 12.71 -0.18
N SER A 197 17.89 12.04 -1.33
CA SER A 197 18.26 10.62 -1.42
C SER A 197 19.60 10.27 -0.76
N ALA A 198 20.43 11.27 -0.52
CA ALA A 198 21.71 11.11 0.18
C ALA A 198 21.57 10.83 1.70
N GLU A 199 20.41 11.13 2.32
CA GLU A 199 20.19 10.85 3.75
C GLU A 199 19.76 9.40 4.00
N LEU A 200 19.13 8.74 3.02
CA LEU A 200 18.64 7.35 3.17
C LEU A 200 19.78 6.31 3.13
N GLU A 201 20.91 6.60 2.49
CA GLU A 201 22.07 5.69 2.42
C GLU A 201 22.96 5.74 3.70
N SER A 202 22.70 6.65 4.63
CA SER A 202 23.51 6.82 5.85
C SER A 202 22.97 6.08 7.08
N GLU A 203 21.82 5.43 7.00
CA GLU A 203 21.17 4.69 8.11
C GLU A 203 21.26 3.15 7.98
N GLU A 204 22.01 2.59 7.00
CA GLU A 204 22.30 1.16 6.89
C GLU A 204 23.56 0.73 7.67
#